data_2aebd00f19bbe2e83ec7ae83d79f0eec
#
_entry.id   2aebd00f19bbe2e83ec7ae83d79f0eec
#
_cell.length_a   1.000
_cell.length_b   1.000
_cell.length_c   1.000
_cell.angle_alpha   90.00
_cell.angle_beta   90.00
_cell.angle_gamma   90.00
#
_symmetry.space_group_name_H-M   'P 1'
#
loop_
_entity.id
_entity.type
_entity.pdbx_description
1 polymer ?
#
loop_
_entity_poly.entity_id
_entity_poly.type
_entity_poly.pdbx_seq_one_letter_code
_entity_poly.pdbx_strand_id
1 'polypeptide(L)'
;MNEASKLFMADFDRRPYVPGDARLVVSPENARERLGRFIRGARKQLLIYDPRVSDDAMLRLIAERIKAGVDVRIMGQVEGKWNVKSERHPGKRLHIRAIIRDGKRAFLGSQSLRRLELDKRREIGVIITDEIVVREMLDVFEKDWAKTDSGKKRAKKAAKAERKEEKLAAAS
;
A
#
# COMPACT_ATOMS: atom_id res chain seq x y z
N MET A 1 6.20 -29.45 -1.21
CA MET A 1 5.39 -28.72 -0.19
C MET A 1 5.50 -27.25 -0.49
N ASN A 2 4.37 -26.51 -0.59
CA ASN A 2 4.41 -25.07 -0.81
C ASN A 2 4.79 -24.29 0.47
N GLU A 3 5.16 -23.02 0.34
CA GLU A 3 5.64 -22.23 1.49
C GLU A 3 4.57 -22.04 2.60
N ALA A 4 3.30 -21.93 2.21
CA ALA A 4 2.22 -21.82 3.20
C ALA A 4 2.09 -23.11 4.04
N SER A 5 2.24 -24.28 3.41
CA SER A 5 2.27 -25.56 4.13
C SER A 5 3.48 -25.69 5.04
N LYS A 6 4.66 -25.20 4.61
CA LYS A 6 5.86 -25.20 5.47
C LYS A 6 5.66 -24.29 6.70
N LEU A 7 5.08 -23.11 6.49
CA LEU A 7 4.75 -22.19 7.59
C LEU A 7 3.77 -22.83 8.56
N PHE A 8 2.67 -23.42 8.05
CA PHE A 8 1.68 -24.10 8.87
C PHE A 8 2.31 -25.22 9.72
N MET A 9 3.13 -26.08 9.10
CA MET A 9 3.79 -27.18 9.82
C MET A 9 4.79 -26.66 10.86
N ALA A 10 5.53 -25.60 10.55
CA ALA A 10 6.44 -24.98 11.52
C ALA A 10 5.69 -24.43 12.74
N ASP A 11 4.57 -23.74 12.52
CA ASP A 11 3.73 -23.20 13.58
C ASP A 11 3.04 -24.32 14.39
N PHE A 12 2.53 -25.36 13.71
CA PHE A 12 1.93 -26.53 14.34
C PHE A 12 2.90 -27.26 15.26
N ASP A 13 4.14 -27.48 14.79
CA ASP A 13 5.21 -28.15 15.54
C ASP A 13 5.93 -27.19 16.51
N ARG A 14 5.53 -25.91 16.59
CA ARG A 14 6.20 -24.86 17.39
C ARG A 14 7.69 -24.73 17.08
N ARG A 15 8.06 -24.89 15.81
CA ARG A 15 9.43 -24.73 15.30
C ARG A 15 9.60 -23.37 14.63
N PRO A 16 10.82 -22.81 14.62
CA PRO A 16 11.12 -21.61 13.83
C PRO A 16 10.81 -21.83 12.35
N TYR A 17 10.17 -20.83 11.73
CA TYR A 17 9.93 -20.82 10.29
C TYR A 17 10.97 -19.93 9.60
N VAL A 18 11.58 -20.45 8.53
CA VAL A 18 12.50 -19.71 7.68
C VAL A 18 11.84 -19.48 6.31
N PRO A 19 11.51 -18.23 5.95
CA PRO A 19 10.87 -17.93 4.67
C PRO A 19 11.75 -18.29 3.48
N GLY A 20 11.28 -19.19 2.60
CA GLY A 20 11.98 -19.61 1.38
C GLY A 20 11.52 -18.91 0.11
N ASP A 21 10.26 -18.45 0.02
CA ASP A 21 9.74 -17.72 -1.15
C ASP A 21 9.83 -16.21 -0.94
N ALA A 22 10.40 -15.53 -1.93
CA ALA A 22 10.54 -14.09 -1.93
C ALA A 22 9.19 -13.35 -1.99
N ARG A 23 8.12 -13.99 -2.41
CA ARG A 23 6.78 -13.41 -2.50
C ARG A 23 5.99 -13.54 -1.20
N LEU A 24 6.30 -14.53 -0.37
CA LEU A 24 5.61 -14.72 0.89
C LEU A 24 6.16 -13.76 1.96
N VAL A 25 5.28 -12.97 2.53
CA VAL A 25 5.57 -11.99 3.58
C VAL A 25 5.01 -12.55 4.89
N VAL A 26 5.87 -12.82 5.85
CA VAL A 26 5.49 -13.43 7.13
C VAL A 26 6.05 -12.60 8.27
N SER A 27 5.21 -12.25 9.22
CA SER A 27 5.63 -11.62 10.47
C SER A 27 5.83 -12.69 11.56
N PRO A 28 6.80 -12.50 12.43
CA PRO A 28 7.79 -11.40 12.50
C PRO A 28 9.01 -11.59 11.58
N GLU A 29 9.12 -12.70 10.84
CA GLU A 29 10.35 -13.19 10.20
C GLU A 29 10.92 -12.23 9.14
N ASN A 30 10.08 -11.82 8.16
CA ASN A 30 10.58 -11.00 7.05
C ASN A 30 9.71 -9.79 6.69
N ALA A 31 8.56 -9.61 7.35
CA ALA A 31 7.57 -8.61 6.96
C ALA A 31 8.13 -7.18 6.96
N ARG A 32 8.80 -6.78 8.02
CA ARG A 32 9.41 -5.46 8.15
C ARG A 32 10.38 -5.16 6.99
N GLU A 33 11.27 -6.08 6.72
CA GLU A 33 12.27 -5.93 5.67
C GLU A 33 11.62 -5.92 4.27
N ARG A 34 10.72 -6.85 4.01
CA ARG A 34 10.03 -7.00 2.74
C ARG A 34 9.15 -5.80 2.41
N LEU A 35 8.31 -5.38 3.34
CA LEU A 35 7.43 -4.23 3.15
C LEU A 35 8.24 -2.92 3.08
N GLY A 36 9.28 -2.79 3.88
CA GLY A 36 10.21 -1.66 3.77
C GLY A 36 10.89 -1.57 2.41
N ARG A 37 11.38 -2.69 1.86
CA ARG A 37 11.93 -2.74 0.48
C ARG A 37 10.85 -2.45 -0.56
N PHE A 38 9.64 -2.96 -0.35
CA PHE A 38 8.52 -2.73 -1.25
C PHE A 38 8.19 -1.25 -1.35
N ILE A 39 8.04 -0.55 -0.23
CA ILE A 39 7.78 0.90 -0.16
C ILE A 39 8.93 1.69 -0.78
N ARG A 40 10.18 1.40 -0.38
CA ARG A 40 11.37 2.10 -0.89
C ARG A 40 11.53 1.98 -2.40
N GLY A 41 11.07 0.88 -2.99
CA GLY A 41 11.14 0.62 -4.42
C GLY A 41 10.16 1.41 -5.28
N ALA A 42 9.21 2.15 -4.69
CA ALA A 42 8.25 2.96 -5.45
C ALA A 42 8.95 4.11 -6.18
N ARG A 43 8.62 4.29 -7.47
CA ARG A 43 9.21 5.30 -8.36
C ARG A 43 8.20 6.32 -8.88
N LYS A 44 6.97 5.88 -9.15
CA LYS A 44 5.91 6.71 -9.72
C LYS A 44 4.72 6.85 -8.77
N GLN A 45 4.28 5.75 -8.20
CA GLN A 45 3.04 5.69 -7.43
C GLN A 45 3.14 4.67 -6.30
N LEU A 46 2.57 5.01 -5.14
CA LEU A 46 2.42 4.14 -3.98
C LEU A 46 1.02 4.32 -3.40
N LEU A 47 0.16 3.33 -3.57
CA LEU A 47 -1.21 3.34 -3.09
C LEU A 47 -1.34 2.36 -1.94
N ILE A 48 -1.86 2.81 -0.82
CA ILE A 48 -1.90 2.04 0.42
C ILE A 48 -3.33 1.99 0.96
N TYR A 49 -3.85 0.77 1.12
CA TYR A 49 -4.96 0.48 2.01
C TYR A 49 -4.39 -0.04 3.33
N ASP A 50 -4.60 0.67 4.40
CA ASP A 50 -4.22 0.20 5.73
C ASP A 50 -5.11 0.85 6.79
N PRO A 51 -5.83 0.08 7.61
CA PRO A 51 -6.66 0.64 8.67
C PRO A 51 -5.91 1.60 9.58
N ARG A 52 -4.61 1.34 9.83
CA ARG A 52 -3.81 2.17 10.72
C ARG A 52 -2.31 2.02 10.45
N VAL A 53 -1.68 3.05 9.93
CA VAL A 53 -0.23 3.17 9.75
C VAL A 53 0.35 3.96 10.91
N SER A 54 1.19 3.33 11.73
CA SER A 54 1.80 4.00 12.90
C SER A 54 3.24 3.56 13.19
N ASP A 55 3.84 2.71 12.36
CA ASP A 55 5.26 2.37 12.49
C ASP A 55 6.13 3.52 11.97
N ASP A 56 6.97 4.07 12.84
CA ASP A 56 7.78 5.25 12.56
C ASP A 56 8.76 5.03 11.38
N ALA A 57 9.37 3.84 11.29
CA ALA A 57 10.29 3.52 10.21
C ALA A 57 9.55 3.42 8.85
N MET A 58 8.36 2.83 8.82
CA MET A 58 7.54 2.77 7.60
C MET A 58 7.04 4.14 7.19
N LEU A 59 6.58 4.95 8.15
CA LEU A 59 6.17 6.34 7.88
C LEU A 59 7.31 7.19 7.35
N ARG A 60 8.53 7.02 7.86
CA ARG A 60 9.72 7.68 7.33
C ARG A 60 9.97 7.30 5.87
N LEU A 61 9.92 6.00 5.54
CA LEU A 61 10.08 5.54 4.16
C LEU A 61 9.00 6.11 3.23
N ILE A 62 7.77 6.19 3.68
CA ILE A 62 6.66 6.79 2.93
C ILE A 62 6.93 8.29 2.71
N ALA A 63 7.33 9.02 3.75
CA ALA A 63 7.68 10.44 3.65
C ALA A 63 8.86 10.68 2.69
N GLU A 64 9.87 9.82 2.68
CA GLU A 64 10.96 9.86 1.71
C GLU A 64 10.48 9.68 0.27
N ARG A 65 9.48 8.81 0.03
CA ARG A 65 8.88 8.65 -1.31
C ARG A 65 8.10 9.88 -1.74
N ILE A 66 7.32 10.47 -0.83
CA ILE A 66 6.62 11.74 -1.10
C ILE A 66 7.64 12.83 -1.48
N LYS A 67 8.74 12.94 -0.73
CA LYS A 67 9.82 13.91 -0.97
C LYS A 67 10.52 13.68 -2.32
N ALA A 68 10.59 12.42 -2.77
CA ALA A 68 11.12 12.03 -4.07
C ALA A 68 10.13 12.22 -5.24
N GLY A 69 8.95 12.80 -5.01
CA GLY A 69 7.93 13.07 -6.04
C GLY A 69 7.04 11.88 -6.39
N VAL A 70 7.06 10.80 -5.61
CA VAL A 70 6.14 9.66 -5.80
C VAL A 70 4.72 10.08 -5.40
N ASP A 71 3.73 9.76 -6.25
CA ASP A 71 2.31 9.94 -5.93
C ASP A 71 1.88 8.95 -4.85
N VAL A 72 1.93 9.38 -3.60
CA VAL A 72 1.55 8.54 -2.45
C VAL A 72 0.13 8.87 -2.03
N ARG A 73 -0.71 7.85 -1.97
CA ARG A 73 -2.10 7.94 -1.51
C ARG A 73 -2.38 6.84 -0.49
N ILE A 74 -2.86 7.23 0.67
CA ILE A 74 -3.16 6.32 1.77
C ILE A 74 -4.65 6.41 2.11
N MET A 75 -5.34 5.28 2.02
CA MET A 75 -6.69 5.12 2.51
C MET A 75 -6.65 4.40 3.86
N GLY A 76 -6.98 5.12 4.93
CA GLY A 76 -6.92 4.65 6.30
C GLY A 76 -6.58 5.76 7.29
N GLN A 77 -5.95 5.40 8.39
CA GLN A 77 -5.46 6.34 9.40
C GLN A 77 -3.94 6.34 9.44
N VAL A 78 -3.35 7.52 9.53
CA VAL A 78 -1.92 7.70 9.76
C VAL A 78 -1.72 8.35 11.12
N GLU A 79 -0.88 7.76 11.95
CA GLU A 79 -0.54 8.27 13.27
C GLU A 79 0.99 8.36 13.41
N GLY A 80 1.49 9.54 13.69
CA GLY A 80 2.92 9.78 13.87
C GLY A 80 3.32 11.21 13.59
N LYS A 81 4.61 11.51 13.73
CA LYS A 81 5.19 12.86 13.57
C LYS A 81 5.47 13.26 12.11
N TRP A 82 5.35 12.32 11.19
CA TRP A 82 5.66 12.54 9.78
C TRP A 82 4.48 13.20 9.07
N ASN A 83 4.75 14.20 8.24
CA ASN A 83 3.71 14.89 7.45
C ASN A 83 3.23 14.00 6.29
N VAL A 84 2.56 12.91 6.62
CA VAL A 84 1.97 11.97 5.68
C VAL A 84 0.45 12.07 5.78
N LYS A 85 -0.18 12.47 4.68
CA LYS A 85 -1.64 12.63 4.62
C LYS A 85 -2.31 11.30 4.27
N SER A 86 -3.51 11.11 4.81
CA SER A 86 -4.38 9.97 4.50
C SER A 86 -5.83 10.40 4.39
N GLU A 87 -6.63 9.59 3.72
CA GLU A 87 -8.08 9.74 3.57
C GLU A 87 -8.78 8.56 4.22
N ARG A 88 -9.96 8.78 4.79
CA ARG A 88 -10.83 7.69 5.22
C ARG A 88 -11.78 7.32 4.10
N HIS A 89 -12.09 6.03 3.96
CA HIS A 89 -13.14 5.62 3.03
C HIS A 89 -14.49 6.15 3.52
N PRO A 90 -15.21 6.95 2.72
CA PRO A 90 -16.52 7.46 3.10
C PRO A 90 -17.54 6.29 3.15
N GLY A 91 -18.19 6.11 4.30
CA GLY A 91 -19.28 5.15 4.47
C GLY A 91 -18.89 3.68 4.70
N LYS A 92 -17.60 3.33 4.77
CA LYS A 92 -17.16 1.96 5.07
C LYS A 92 -16.01 1.92 6.08
N ARG A 93 -16.06 0.93 6.98
CA ARG A 93 -14.92 0.61 7.85
C ARG A 93 -13.88 -0.13 7.02
N LEU A 94 -12.69 0.42 6.91
CA LEU A 94 -11.59 -0.22 6.21
C LEU A 94 -11.06 -1.41 7.01
N HIS A 95 -10.89 -2.56 6.34
CA HIS A 95 -10.25 -3.76 6.90
C HIS A 95 -9.21 -4.37 5.95
N ILE A 96 -8.95 -3.73 4.80
CA ILE A 96 -7.99 -4.18 3.80
C ILE A 96 -6.58 -3.73 4.21
N ARG A 97 -5.58 -4.58 3.99
CA ARG A 97 -4.16 -4.26 4.04
C ARG A 97 -3.56 -4.63 2.70
N ALA A 98 -3.39 -3.63 1.87
CA ALA A 98 -2.83 -3.80 0.54
C ALA A 98 -1.98 -2.59 0.17
N ILE A 99 -0.91 -2.83 -0.59
CA ILE A 99 -0.06 -1.78 -1.11
C ILE A 99 0.15 -2.05 -2.60
N ILE A 100 -0.16 -1.06 -3.45
CA ILE A 100 0.09 -1.13 -4.89
C ILE A 100 1.24 -0.20 -5.21
N ARG A 101 2.23 -0.73 -5.93
CA ARG A 101 3.44 0.00 -6.33
C ARG A 101 3.56 0.10 -7.83
N ASP A 102 3.61 1.34 -8.33
CA ASP A 102 3.87 1.69 -9.73
C ASP A 102 2.92 1.02 -10.74
N GLY A 103 1.74 0.54 -10.29
CA GLY A 103 0.80 -0.23 -11.10
C GLY A 103 1.33 -1.59 -11.60
N LYS A 104 2.44 -2.08 -11.05
CA LYS A 104 3.13 -3.30 -11.52
C LYS A 104 3.26 -4.40 -10.48
N ARG A 105 3.16 -4.05 -9.22
CA ARG A 105 3.28 -4.99 -8.10
C ARG A 105 2.29 -4.61 -7.02
N ALA A 106 1.75 -5.60 -6.34
CA ALA A 106 0.93 -5.37 -5.17
C ALA A 106 1.39 -6.25 -4.00
N PHE A 107 1.13 -5.78 -2.81
CA PHE A 107 1.14 -6.57 -1.60
C PHE A 107 -0.31 -6.68 -1.13
N LEU A 108 -0.70 -7.87 -0.70
CA LEU A 108 -1.97 -8.15 -0.04
C LEU A 108 -1.71 -9.07 1.15
N GLY A 109 -2.22 -8.70 2.33
CA GLY A 109 -1.98 -9.48 3.54
C GLY A 109 -2.80 -9.06 4.74
N SER A 110 -2.41 -9.56 5.90
CA SER A 110 -3.01 -9.22 7.18
C SER A 110 -2.17 -8.19 7.96
N GLN A 111 -0.94 -7.91 7.54
CA GLN A 111 -0.04 -6.95 8.20
C GLN A 111 -0.50 -5.51 7.97
N SER A 112 -0.84 -4.77 9.03
CA SER A 112 -0.80 -3.31 9.02
C SER A 112 0.63 -2.81 9.21
N LEU A 113 0.92 -1.61 8.70
CA LEU A 113 2.22 -0.94 8.91
C LEU A 113 2.32 -0.39 10.35
N ARG A 114 2.24 -1.32 11.30
CA ARG A 114 2.34 -1.10 12.75
C ARG A 114 3.37 -2.04 13.34
N ARG A 115 4.08 -1.57 14.35
CA ARG A 115 5.14 -2.35 14.98
C ARG A 115 4.68 -3.72 15.48
N LEU A 116 3.47 -3.80 16.04
CA LEU A 116 2.93 -5.04 16.58
C LEU A 116 2.74 -6.11 15.49
N GLU A 117 2.16 -5.74 14.36
CA GLU A 117 1.90 -6.62 13.23
C GLU A 117 3.18 -6.97 12.46
N LEU A 118 4.15 -6.06 12.42
CA LEU A 118 5.40 -6.30 11.71
C LEU A 118 6.38 -7.18 12.48
N ASP A 119 6.44 -7.03 13.83
CA ASP A 119 7.54 -7.58 14.63
C ASP A 119 7.11 -8.62 15.68
N LYS A 120 5.81 -8.78 15.95
CA LYS A 120 5.36 -9.57 17.11
C LYS A 120 4.26 -10.58 16.79
N ARG A 121 3.33 -10.24 15.90
CA ARG A 121 2.21 -11.13 15.56
C ARG A 121 2.58 -12.05 14.41
N ARG A 122 1.98 -13.24 14.41
CA ARG A 122 1.95 -14.07 13.22
C ARG A 122 0.95 -13.49 12.24
N GLU A 123 1.46 -12.91 11.16
CA GLU A 123 0.68 -12.34 10.08
C GLU A 123 1.26 -12.84 8.75
N ILE A 124 0.41 -12.99 7.74
CA ILE A 124 0.80 -13.51 6.43
C ILE A 124 0.34 -12.57 5.31
N GLY A 125 1.14 -12.45 4.28
CA GLY A 125 0.81 -11.71 3.07
C GLY A 125 1.61 -12.20 1.88
N VAL A 126 1.25 -11.71 0.70
CA VAL A 126 1.87 -12.10 -0.56
C VAL A 126 2.18 -10.87 -1.41
N ILE A 127 3.33 -10.90 -2.10
CA ILE A 127 3.67 -9.94 -3.14
C ILE A 127 3.22 -10.52 -4.48
N ILE A 128 2.35 -9.79 -5.16
CA ILE A 128 1.71 -10.14 -6.43
C ILE A 128 2.40 -9.37 -7.55
N THR A 129 2.73 -10.07 -8.63
CA THR A 129 3.34 -9.51 -9.84
C THR A 129 2.52 -9.82 -11.09
N ASP A 130 1.40 -10.51 -10.95
CA ASP A 130 0.46 -10.74 -12.03
C ASP A 130 -0.19 -9.42 -12.44
N GLU A 131 -0.04 -9.06 -13.71
CA GLU A 131 -0.46 -7.76 -14.22
C GLU A 131 -1.98 -7.59 -14.21
N ILE A 132 -2.74 -8.67 -14.43
CA ILE A 132 -4.21 -8.64 -14.44
C ILE A 132 -4.69 -8.35 -13.02
N VAL A 133 -4.22 -9.13 -12.05
CA VAL A 133 -4.58 -8.95 -10.63
C VAL A 133 -4.19 -7.58 -10.11
N VAL A 134 -2.98 -7.10 -10.41
CA VAL A 134 -2.50 -5.78 -9.99
C VAL A 134 -3.36 -4.67 -10.60
N ARG A 135 -3.78 -4.80 -11.86
CA ARG A 135 -4.67 -3.84 -12.54
C ARG A 135 -6.05 -3.80 -11.87
N GLU A 136 -6.64 -4.95 -11.59
CA GLU A 136 -7.92 -5.01 -10.87
C GLU A 136 -7.84 -4.34 -9.48
N MET A 137 -6.76 -4.61 -8.73
CA MET A 137 -6.53 -3.95 -7.45
C MET A 137 -6.39 -2.43 -7.59
N LEU A 138 -5.69 -1.97 -8.63
CA LEU A 138 -5.56 -0.55 -8.95
C LEU A 138 -6.91 0.09 -9.26
N ASP A 139 -7.72 -0.54 -10.09
CA ASP A 139 -9.05 -0.05 -10.48
C ASP A 139 -9.98 0.08 -9.26
N VAL A 140 -9.92 -0.88 -8.34
CA VAL A 140 -10.68 -0.82 -7.08
C VAL A 140 -10.20 0.37 -6.24
N PHE A 141 -8.87 0.55 -6.10
CA PHE A 141 -8.33 1.67 -5.34
C PHE A 141 -8.75 3.01 -5.93
N GLU A 142 -8.64 3.19 -7.24
CA GLU A 142 -9.00 4.46 -7.91
C GLU A 142 -10.50 4.78 -7.75
N LYS A 143 -11.38 3.77 -7.88
CA LYS A 143 -12.83 3.91 -7.64
C LYS A 143 -13.13 4.34 -6.20
N ASP A 144 -12.44 3.79 -5.23
CA ASP A 144 -12.63 4.14 -3.82
C ASP A 144 -12.01 5.50 -3.50
N TRP A 145 -10.82 5.79 -4.05
CA TRP A 145 -10.16 7.08 -3.87
C TRP A 145 -10.99 8.24 -4.44
N ALA A 146 -11.63 8.05 -5.58
CA ALA A 146 -12.49 9.06 -6.19
C ALA A 146 -13.65 9.51 -5.29
N LYS A 147 -14.08 8.67 -4.34
CA LYS A 147 -15.13 8.98 -3.37
C LYS A 147 -14.64 9.86 -2.22
N THR A 148 -13.33 9.93 -1.97
CA THR A 148 -12.72 10.73 -0.90
C THR A 148 -12.72 12.21 -1.23
N ASP A 149 -12.50 13.06 -0.23
CA ASP A 149 -12.42 14.51 -0.44
C ASP A 149 -11.21 14.91 -1.28
N SER A 150 -10.06 14.27 -1.07
CA SER A 150 -8.88 14.47 -1.91
C SER A 150 -9.08 13.99 -3.34
N GLY A 151 -9.77 12.87 -3.53
CA GLY A 151 -10.13 12.35 -4.85
C GLY A 151 -11.02 13.31 -5.63
N LYS A 152 -12.09 13.82 -5.00
CA LYS A 152 -12.98 14.84 -5.58
C LYS A 152 -12.26 16.13 -5.94
N LYS A 153 -11.36 16.62 -5.06
CA LYS A 153 -10.53 17.80 -5.32
C LYS A 153 -9.61 17.58 -6.54
N ARG A 154 -8.97 16.39 -6.60
CA ARG A 154 -8.10 16.02 -7.73
C ARG A 154 -8.86 16.00 -9.07
N ALA A 155 -10.04 15.37 -9.10
CA ALA A 155 -10.89 15.33 -10.28
C ALA A 155 -11.30 16.75 -10.77
N LYS A 156 -11.73 17.62 -9.83
CA LYS A 156 -12.06 19.02 -10.17
C LYS A 156 -10.87 19.80 -10.74
N LYS A 157 -9.66 19.55 -10.20
CA LYS A 157 -8.43 20.21 -10.68
C LYS A 157 -8.06 19.74 -12.10
N ALA A 158 -8.18 18.42 -12.36
CA ALA A 158 -7.92 17.85 -13.68
C ALA A 158 -8.89 18.43 -14.74
N ALA A 159 -10.20 18.38 -14.48
CA ALA A 159 -11.21 18.96 -15.37
C ALA A 159 -11.01 20.47 -15.64
N LYS A 160 -10.50 21.23 -14.65
CA LYS A 160 -10.18 22.64 -14.85
C LYS A 160 -8.95 22.84 -15.75
N ALA A 161 -7.95 21.94 -15.63
CA ALA A 161 -6.76 21.99 -16.48
C ALA A 161 -7.09 21.67 -17.93
N GLU A 162 -7.85 20.60 -18.18
CA GLU A 162 -8.32 20.18 -19.51
C GLU A 162 -9.08 21.31 -20.20
N ARG A 163 -10.06 21.95 -19.54
CA ARG A 163 -10.81 23.07 -20.09
C ARG A 163 -9.93 24.29 -20.42
N LYS A 164 -8.83 24.48 -19.68
CA LYS A 164 -7.89 25.55 -19.96
C LYS A 164 -7.06 25.24 -21.22
N GLU A 165 -6.62 24.03 -21.39
CA GLU A 165 -5.87 23.57 -22.57
C GLU A 165 -6.74 23.61 -23.83
N GLU A 166 -7.99 23.13 -23.76
CA GLU A 166 -8.95 23.23 -24.86
C GLU A 166 -9.19 24.68 -25.32
N LYS A 167 -9.36 25.61 -24.36
CA LYS A 167 -9.53 27.05 -24.69
C LYS A 167 -8.30 27.65 -25.33
N LEU A 168 -7.09 27.21 -24.89
CA LEU A 168 -5.85 27.72 -25.49
C LEU A 168 -5.66 27.20 -26.92
N ALA A 169 -5.98 25.91 -27.14
CA ALA A 169 -5.94 25.27 -28.46
C ALA A 169 -6.96 25.87 -29.44
N ALA A 170 -8.15 26.29 -28.96
CA ALA A 170 -9.18 26.93 -29.79
C ALA A 170 -8.88 28.40 -30.13
N ALA A 171 -7.93 29.05 -29.46
CA ALA A 171 -7.53 30.45 -29.67
C ALA A 171 -6.25 30.59 -30.54
N SER A 172 -5.64 29.44 -30.92
CA SER A 172 -4.45 29.38 -31.80
C SER A 172 -4.82 28.97 -33.20
#